data_3d364f41b331a8621e6392d76d21c142
#
_entry.id   3d364f41b331a8621e6392d76d21c142
#
_cell.length_a   1.000
_cell.length_b   1.000
_cell.length_c   1.000
_cell.angle_alpha   90.00
_cell.angle_beta   90.00
_cell.angle_gamma   90.00
#
_symmetry.space_group_name_H-M   'P 1'
#
loop_
_entity.id
_entity.type
_entity.pdbx_description
1 polymer ?
#
loop_
_entity_poly.entity_id
_entity_poly.type
_entity_poly.pdbx_seq_one_letter_code
_entity_poly.pdbx_strand_id
1 'polypeptide(L)'
;MIRVLQDGILEPVPFFLLHHQHSALECDAAFAAWQGFASPLRRQPAVSSCLAGGHAVWWRVETPDRGAALALLPPYVAHRTDAIPVRDVEIP
;
A
#
# COMPACT_ATOMS: atom_id res chain seq x y z
N MET A 1 -6.72 10.04 10.95
CA MET A 1 -5.86 9.98 12.15
C MET A 1 -4.99 11.22 12.22
N ILE A 2 -4.66 11.66 13.44
CA ILE A 2 -3.85 12.85 13.67
C ILE A 2 -2.77 12.51 14.69
N ARG A 3 -1.56 13.03 14.49
CA ARG A 3 -0.46 12.91 15.44
C ARG A 3 -0.11 14.27 16.04
N VAL A 4 0.39 14.27 17.26
CA VAL A 4 0.82 15.48 17.97
C VAL A 4 2.33 15.63 17.79
N LEU A 5 2.76 16.81 17.33
CA LEU A 5 4.17 17.16 17.23
C LEU A 5 4.71 17.59 18.61
N GLN A 6 6.03 17.65 18.78
CA GLN A 6 6.69 17.96 20.05
C GLN A 6 6.26 19.30 20.66
N ASP A 7 5.93 20.26 19.81
CA ASP A 7 5.49 21.60 20.23
C ASP A 7 3.97 21.70 20.44
N GLY A 8 3.26 20.58 20.42
CA GLY A 8 1.81 20.55 20.60
C GLY A 8 1.00 20.78 19.34
N ILE A 9 1.65 20.98 18.19
CA ILE A 9 0.96 21.15 16.91
C ILE A 9 0.42 19.79 16.47
N LEU A 10 -0.84 19.80 15.99
CA LEU A 10 -1.47 18.60 15.41
C LEU A 10 -1.26 18.60 13.92
N GLU A 11 -0.93 17.42 13.37
CA GLU A 11 -0.86 17.27 11.92
C GLU A 11 -1.51 15.96 11.51
N PRO A 12 -2.09 15.89 10.29
CA PRO A 12 -2.64 14.65 9.77
C PRO A 12 -1.53 13.61 9.58
N VAL A 13 -1.84 12.35 9.88
CA VAL A 13 -0.94 11.24 9.52
C VAL A 13 -0.97 11.11 8.01
N PRO A 14 0.20 11.00 7.34
CA PRO A 14 0.23 10.88 5.88
C PRO A 14 -0.45 9.61 5.38
N PHE A 15 -1.07 9.72 4.20
CA PHE A 15 -1.57 8.59 3.46
C PHE A 15 -0.64 8.29 2.29
N PHE A 16 -0.51 7.00 1.98
CA PHE A 16 0.18 6.55 0.78
C PHE A 16 -0.74 5.67 -0.02
N LEU A 17 -0.72 5.85 -1.32
CA LEU A 17 -1.30 4.89 -2.25
C LEU A 17 -0.19 3.95 -2.66
N LEU A 18 -0.33 2.68 -2.31
CA LEU A 18 0.59 1.63 -2.75
C LEU A 18 0.09 1.11 -4.09
N HIS A 19 0.89 1.26 -5.12
CA HIS A 19 0.58 0.80 -6.47
C HIS A 19 1.54 -0.32 -6.83
N HIS A 20 1.05 -1.54 -6.76
CA HIS A 20 1.80 -2.75 -7.10
C HIS A 20 1.49 -3.18 -8.53
N GLN A 21 2.51 -3.54 -9.27
CA GLN A 21 2.36 -4.14 -10.60
C GLN A 21 3.28 -5.34 -10.72
N HIS A 22 2.79 -6.39 -11.37
CA HIS A 22 3.58 -7.56 -11.71
C HIS A 22 3.17 -8.04 -13.11
N SER A 23 4.02 -8.85 -13.73
CA SER A 23 3.69 -9.47 -15.00
C SER A 23 2.79 -10.69 -14.80
N ALA A 24 2.16 -11.18 -15.88
CA ALA A 24 1.35 -12.40 -15.83
C ALA A 24 2.16 -13.60 -15.31
N LEU A 25 3.45 -13.65 -15.60
CA LEU A 25 4.34 -14.73 -15.17
C LEU A 25 4.67 -14.67 -13.68
N GLU A 26 4.47 -13.51 -13.07
CA GLU A 26 4.77 -13.29 -11.64
C GLU A 26 3.54 -13.40 -10.75
N CYS A 27 2.37 -13.63 -11.32
CA CYS A 27 1.10 -13.60 -10.58
C CYS A 27 1.10 -14.57 -9.40
N ASP A 28 1.48 -15.84 -9.64
CA ASP A 28 1.50 -16.84 -8.58
C ASP A 28 2.50 -16.49 -7.48
N ALA A 29 3.69 -16.02 -7.87
CA ALA A 29 4.72 -15.65 -6.90
C ALA A 29 4.28 -14.44 -6.06
N ALA A 30 3.60 -13.47 -6.67
CA ALA A 30 3.11 -12.30 -5.95
C ALA A 30 2.08 -12.68 -4.88
N PHE A 31 1.17 -13.60 -5.17
CA PHE A 31 0.20 -14.07 -4.18
C PHE A 31 0.85 -14.99 -3.14
N ALA A 32 1.74 -15.87 -3.57
CA ALA A 32 2.43 -16.78 -2.65
C ALA A 32 3.31 -16.04 -1.63
N ALA A 33 3.82 -14.88 -1.99
CA ALA A 33 4.67 -14.08 -1.11
C ALA A 33 3.98 -13.67 0.19
N TRP A 34 2.65 -13.62 0.20
CA TRP A 34 1.88 -13.27 1.39
C TRP A 34 1.81 -14.39 2.43
N GLN A 35 2.12 -15.63 2.05
CA GLN A 35 2.07 -16.77 2.97
C GLN A 35 3.10 -16.59 4.08
N GLY A 36 2.64 -16.65 5.33
CA GLY A 36 3.51 -16.50 6.50
C GLY A 36 3.94 -15.07 6.78
N PHE A 37 3.58 -14.09 5.95
CA PHE A 37 3.93 -12.71 6.17
C PHE A 37 2.86 -12.03 7.04
N ALA A 38 3.26 -11.48 8.19
CA ALA A 38 2.35 -10.78 9.09
C ALA A 38 2.10 -9.36 8.57
N SER A 39 0.86 -9.05 8.23
CA SER A 39 0.47 -7.71 7.80
C SER A 39 -1.02 -7.49 8.03
N PRO A 40 -1.42 -6.28 8.47
CA PRO A 40 -2.84 -5.93 8.58
C PRO A 40 -3.56 -5.92 7.24
N LEU A 41 -2.84 -5.89 6.11
CA LEU A 41 -3.45 -5.91 4.79
C LEU A 41 -3.93 -7.30 4.36
N ARG A 42 -3.48 -8.35 5.04
CA ARG A 42 -3.92 -9.71 4.72
C ARG A 42 -5.41 -9.88 5.03
N ARG A 43 -6.09 -10.61 4.13
CA ARG A 43 -7.52 -10.94 4.27
C ARG A 43 -8.42 -9.70 4.26
N GLN A 44 -7.90 -8.59 3.75
CA GLN A 44 -8.68 -7.38 3.53
C GLN A 44 -8.88 -7.17 2.04
N PRO A 45 -10.01 -6.58 1.63
CA PRO A 45 -10.21 -6.26 0.23
C PRO A 45 -9.15 -5.26 -0.25
N ALA A 46 -8.70 -5.44 -1.48
CA ALA A 46 -7.84 -4.49 -2.16
C ALA A 46 -8.39 -4.24 -3.55
N VAL A 47 -8.17 -3.03 -4.06
CA VAL A 47 -8.54 -2.71 -5.44
C VAL A 47 -7.52 -3.40 -6.35
N SER A 48 -8.00 -4.18 -7.30
CA SER A 48 -7.14 -4.95 -8.19
C SER A 48 -7.71 -5.00 -9.60
N SER A 49 -6.83 -4.98 -10.59
CA SER A 49 -7.20 -5.18 -11.98
C SER A 49 -6.95 -6.61 -12.46
N CYS A 50 -6.54 -7.52 -11.58
CA CYS A 50 -6.20 -8.89 -11.98
C CYS A 50 -7.34 -9.62 -12.68
N LEU A 51 -8.56 -9.49 -12.19
CA LEU A 51 -9.73 -10.14 -12.80
C LEU A 51 -10.16 -9.49 -14.10
N ALA A 52 -9.69 -8.29 -14.39
CA ALA A 52 -9.97 -7.57 -15.63
C ALA A 52 -8.83 -7.68 -16.66
N GLY A 53 -7.87 -8.56 -16.40
CA GLY A 53 -6.74 -8.81 -17.32
C GLY A 53 -5.52 -7.94 -17.05
N GLY A 54 -5.58 -7.01 -16.09
CA GLY A 54 -4.41 -6.29 -15.62
C GLY A 54 -3.70 -7.07 -14.52
N HIS A 55 -2.58 -6.57 -14.06
CA HIS A 55 -1.81 -7.22 -13.00
C HIS A 55 -1.36 -6.17 -11.99
N ALA A 56 -2.30 -5.32 -11.56
CA ALA A 56 -2.04 -4.26 -10.61
C ALA A 56 -2.94 -4.41 -9.39
N VAL A 57 -2.41 -4.00 -8.23
CA VAL A 57 -3.16 -3.96 -6.97
C VAL A 57 -2.86 -2.63 -6.30
N TRP A 58 -3.88 -2.02 -5.70
CA TRP A 58 -3.75 -0.75 -5.00
C TRP A 58 -4.24 -0.87 -3.58
N TRP A 59 -3.47 -0.27 -2.64
CA TRP A 59 -3.87 -0.11 -1.25
C TRP A 59 -3.69 1.33 -0.84
N ARG A 60 -4.62 1.85 -0.07
CA ARG A 60 -4.46 3.14 0.60
C ARG A 60 -4.12 2.86 2.06
N VAL A 61 -2.99 3.39 2.53
CA VAL A 61 -2.51 3.13 3.89
C VAL A 61 -2.13 4.43 4.60
N GLU A 62 -2.32 4.46 5.91
CA GLU A 62 -1.84 5.53 6.78
C GLU A 62 -0.56 5.08 7.45
N THR A 63 0.55 5.73 7.13
CA THR A 63 1.84 5.41 7.75
C THR A 63 2.66 6.69 7.88
N PRO A 64 3.63 6.73 8.81
CA PRO A 64 4.44 7.94 9.00
C PRO A 64 5.32 8.27 7.80
N ASP A 65 5.75 7.28 7.02
CA ASP A 65 6.62 7.49 5.88
C ASP A 65 6.48 6.38 4.84
N ARG A 66 7.17 6.56 3.71
CA ARG A 66 7.17 5.62 2.60
C ARG A 66 7.70 4.24 3.00
N GLY A 67 8.78 4.20 3.78
CA GLY A 67 9.36 2.94 4.23
C GLY A 67 8.38 2.12 5.05
N ALA A 68 7.67 2.77 5.98
CA ALA A 68 6.64 2.12 6.78
C ALA A 68 5.49 1.61 5.91
N ALA A 69 5.11 2.36 4.86
CA ALA A 69 4.08 1.92 3.93
C ALA A 69 4.50 0.66 3.19
N LEU A 70 5.71 0.64 2.63
CA LEU A 70 6.23 -0.52 1.90
C LEU A 70 6.45 -1.72 2.82
N ALA A 71 6.75 -1.49 4.10
CA ALA A 71 6.95 -2.56 5.06
C ALA A 71 5.66 -3.34 5.38
N LEU A 72 4.49 -2.84 4.97
CA LEU A 72 3.22 -3.57 5.08
C LEU A 72 3.11 -4.69 4.03
N LEU A 73 4.01 -4.73 3.07
CA LEU A 73 4.01 -5.67 1.97
C LEU A 73 5.16 -6.66 2.10
N PRO A 74 4.96 -7.94 1.69
CA PRO A 74 6.09 -8.86 1.59
C PRO A 74 7.18 -8.30 0.68
N PRO A 75 8.47 -8.59 0.92
CA PRO A 75 9.56 -8.02 0.12
C PRO A 75 9.40 -8.19 -1.39
N TYR A 76 8.96 -9.35 -1.84
CA TYR A 76 8.71 -9.60 -3.26
C TYR A 76 7.69 -8.61 -3.84
N VAL A 77 6.62 -8.36 -3.11
CA VAL A 77 5.57 -7.43 -3.52
C VAL A 77 6.06 -5.98 -3.40
N ALA A 78 6.74 -5.65 -2.30
CA ALA A 78 7.24 -4.30 -2.05
C ALA A 78 8.21 -3.82 -3.13
N HIS A 79 9.07 -4.71 -3.64
CA HIS A 79 10.02 -4.37 -4.70
C HIS A 79 9.34 -4.03 -6.03
N ARG A 80 8.07 -4.38 -6.18
CA ARG A 80 7.26 -4.13 -7.37
C ARG A 80 6.16 -3.11 -7.09
N THR A 81 6.36 -2.27 -6.09
CA THR A 81 5.32 -1.35 -5.61
C THR A 81 5.89 0.06 -5.47
N ASP A 82 5.13 1.02 -5.97
CA ASP A 82 5.39 2.44 -5.70
C ASP A 82 4.54 2.89 -4.52
N ALA A 83 5.13 3.63 -3.60
CA ALA A 83 4.43 4.27 -2.50
C ALA A 83 4.29 5.76 -2.83
N ILE A 84 3.08 6.18 -3.14
CA ILE A 84 2.78 7.51 -3.63
C ILE A 84 2.09 8.31 -2.51
N PRO A 85 2.69 9.43 -2.04
CA PRO A 85 2.01 10.26 -1.05
C PRO A 85 0.75 10.84 -1.65
N VAL A 86 -0.36 10.72 -0.93
CA VAL A 86 -1.68 11.18 -1.41
C VAL A 86 -2.43 11.87 -0.29
N ARG A 87 -3.36 12.70 -0.67
CA ARG A 87 -4.36 13.27 0.24
C ARG A 87 -5.64 13.47 -0.52
N ASP A 88 -6.73 13.55 0.22
CA ASP A 88 -8.01 13.87 -0.40
C ASP A 88 -8.03 15.32 -0.87
N VAL A 89 -8.61 15.53 -2.02
CA VAL A 89 -8.90 16.87 -2.54
C VAL A 89 -10.37 16.90 -2.96
N GLU A 90 -10.99 18.05 -2.79
CA GLU A 90 -12.36 18.24 -3.24
C GLU A 90 -12.35 18.61 -4.73
N ILE A 91 -13.08 17.83 -5.50
CA ILE A 91 -13.18 18.09 -6.95
C ILE A 91 -14.28 19.13 -7.18
N PRO A 92 -13.96 20.25 -7.85
CA PRO A 92 -14.96 21.29 -8.11
C PRO A 92 -16.04 20.85 -9.11
#